data_a401e006d4a683d3affc8c8e8d32f2d1
#
_entry.id   a401e006d4a683d3affc8c8e8d32f2d1
#
_cell.length_a   1.000
_cell.length_b   1.000
_cell.length_c   1.000
_cell.angle_alpha   90.00
_cell.angle_beta   90.00
_cell.angle_gamma   90.00
#
_symmetry.space_group_name_H-M   'P 1'
#
loop_
_entity.id
_entity.type
_entity.pdbx_description
1 polymer ?
#
loop_
_entity_poly.entity_id
_entity_poly.type
_entity_poly.pdbx_seq_one_letter_code
_entity_poly.pdbx_strand_id
1 'polypeptide(L)'
;MAFLTDRKRATGMGSAKSGTLHHWHMMVSSVGLLILTPLFIFTFGYALGMPYEDAVAFYSRPFPAIVGILTMLVGWFHFKGGVQTLIEDYVHGLARKALIIGTICLSYAAAAAGVFAIVRIAL
;
A
#
# COMPACT_ATOMS: atom_id res chain seq x y z
N MET A 1 33.38 34.77 4.79
CA MET A 1 33.41 33.39 5.31
C MET A 1 32.35 33.27 6.40
N ALA A 2 31.38 32.37 6.26
CA ALA A 2 30.41 32.13 7.32
C ALA A 2 31.08 31.28 8.42
N PHE A 3 31.21 31.81 9.61
CA PHE A 3 31.71 31.06 10.76
C PHE A 3 30.64 30.02 11.16
N LEU A 4 30.92 28.76 10.88
CA LEU A 4 30.09 27.65 11.32
C LEU A 4 30.65 27.13 12.64
N THR A 5 29.85 27.18 13.71
CA THR A 5 30.18 26.53 14.98
C THR A 5 30.23 25.01 14.80
N ASP A 6 30.98 24.30 15.64
CA ASP A 6 31.08 22.85 15.57
C ASP A 6 29.71 22.17 15.73
N ARG A 7 28.84 22.74 16.58
CA ARG A 7 27.46 22.31 16.71
C ARG A 7 26.68 22.47 15.40
N LYS A 8 26.82 23.54 14.68
CA LYS A 8 26.15 23.77 13.40
C LYS A 8 26.73 22.90 12.29
N ARG A 9 28.03 22.59 12.33
CA ARG A 9 28.65 21.59 11.43
C ARG A 9 28.08 20.18 11.68
N ALA A 10 27.98 19.75 12.95
CA ALA A 10 27.42 18.46 13.32
C ALA A 10 25.93 18.32 12.96
N THR A 11 25.15 19.40 13.10
CA THR A 11 23.74 19.43 12.73
C THR A 11 23.54 19.42 11.21
N GLY A 12 24.50 19.95 10.43
CA GLY A 12 24.42 20.07 8.97
C GLY A 12 23.13 20.73 8.52
N MET A 13 22.42 20.12 7.59
CA MET A 13 21.08 20.55 7.14
C MET A 13 19.95 20.10 8.07
N GLY A 14 20.26 19.33 9.11
CA GLY A 14 19.28 18.77 10.03
C GLY A 14 18.51 17.59 9.47
N SER A 15 17.46 17.20 10.17
CA SER A 15 16.57 16.14 9.75
C SER A 15 15.56 16.63 8.71
N ALA A 16 15.33 15.86 7.65
CA ALA A 16 14.25 16.08 6.69
C ALA A 16 12.85 15.91 7.31
N LYS A 17 12.77 15.40 8.54
CA LYS A 17 11.53 15.22 9.34
C LYS A 17 10.50 14.24 8.74
N SER A 18 10.78 13.61 7.60
CA SER A 18 9.85 12.76 6.85
C SER A 18 10.21 11.26 6.83
N GLY A 19 11.47 10.89 7.09
CA GLY A 19 11.92 9.50 6.99
C GLY A 19 11.24 8.55 7.99
N THR A 20 11.06 8.99 9.22
CA THR A 20 10.36 8.20 10.26
C THR A 20 8.88 8.02 9.95
N LEU A 21 8.23 8.97 9.26
CA LEU A 21 6.83 8.88 8.88
C LEU A 21 6.58 7.77 7.86
N HIS A 22 7.47 7.64 6.87
CA HIS A 22 7.39 6.55 5.90
C HIS A 22 7.49 5.18 6.59
N HIS A 23 8.49 5.01 7.46
CA HIS A 23 8.68 3.78 8.22
C HIS A 23 7.47 3.47 9.12
N TRP A 24 6.89 4.47 9.78
CA TRP A 24 5.69 4.32 10.59
C TRP A 24 4.50 3.81 9.77
N HIS A 25 4.24 4.40 8.61
CA HIS A 25 3.18 3.94 7.72
C HIS A 25 3.39 2.50 7.24
N MET A 26 4.64 2.10 6.98
CA MET A 26 4.96 0.73 6.61
C MET A 26 4.67 -0.25 7.76
N MET A 27 5.03 0.09 9.00
CA MET A 27 4.70 -0.74 10.16
C MET A 27 3.20 -0.88 10.39
N VAL A 28 2.46 0.23 10.37
CA VAL A 28 1.00 0.22 10.58
C VAL A 28 0.30 -0.63 9.50
N SER A 29 0.69 -0.46 8.23
CA SER A 29 0.12 -1.25 7.15
C SER A 29 0.50 -2.74 7.22
N SER A 30 1.71 -3.08 7.71
CA SER A 30 2.10 -4.48 7.95
C SER A 30 1.23 -5.15 9.01
N VAL A 31 0.96 -4.45 10.12
CA VAL A 31 0.06 -4.97 11.18
C VAL A 31 -1.37 -5.14 10.64
N GLY A 32 -1.84 -4.18 9.84
CA GLY A 32 -3.13 -4.31 9.16
C GLY A 32 -3.19 -5.54 8.25
N LEU A 33 -2.15 -5.77 7.44
CA LEU A 33 -2.08 -6.92 6.54
C LEU A 33 -1.92 -8.25 7.28
N LEU A 34 -1.29 -8.26 8.45
CA LEU A 34 -1.20 -9.47 9.28
C LEU A 34 -2.59 -10.03 9.63
N ILE A 35 -3.57 -9.15 9.80
CA ILE A 35 -4.97 -9.52 10.09
C ILE A 35 -5.75 -9.71 8.79
N LEU A 36 -5.63 -8.77 7.85
CA LEU A 36 -6.43 -8.76 6.63
C LEU A 36 -6.07 -9.90 5.68
N THR A 37 -4.81 -10.30 5.59
CA THR A 37 -4.38 -11.36 4.68
C THR A 37 -5.02 -12.71 5.00
N PRO A 38 -5.00 -13.23 6.24
CA PRO A 38 -5.74 -14.45 6.57
C PRO A 38 -7.24 -14.33 6.32
N LEU A 39 -7.86 -13.21 6.71
CA LEU A 39 -9.29 -12.99 6.48
C LEU A 39 -9.63 -13.00 4.98
N PHE A 40 -8.78 -12.37 4.16
CA PHE A 40 -8.95 -12.36 2.70
C PHE A 40 -8.77 -13.77 2.12
N ILE A 41 -7.75 -14.52 2.55
CA ILE A 41 -7.53 -15.88 2.09
C ILE A 41 -8.75 -16.77 2.41
N PHE A 42 -9.32 -16.65 3.59
CA PHE A 42 -10.51 -17.42 3.97
C PHE A 42 -11.75 -16.98 3.19
N THR A 43 -12.01 -15.68 3.04
CA THR A 43 -13.20 -15.20 2.32
C THR A 43 -13.08 -15.44 0.81
N PHE A 44 -11.94 -15.13 0.22
CA PHE A 44 -11.69 -15.33 -1.20
C PHE A 44 -11.58 -16.83 -1.54
N GLY A 45 -10.83 -17.60 -0.73
CA GLY A 45 -10.68 -19.03 -0.90
C GLY A 45 -12.01 -19.78 -0.79
N TYR A 46 -12.91 -19.35 0.10
CA TYR A 46 -14.25 -19.92 0.18
C TYR A 46 -15.07 -19.65 -1.08
N ALA A 47 -14.94 -18.49 -1.69
CA ALA A 47 -15.64 -18.14 -2.93
C ALA A 47 -15.02 -18.80 -4.18
N LEU A 48 -13.74 -19.23 -4.11
CA LEU A 48 -13.11 -19.94 -5.21
C LEU A 48 -13.82 -21.28 -5.51
N GLY A 49 -14.20 -21.45 -6.75
CA GLY A 49 -14.91 -22.66 -7.18
C GLY A 49 -16.44 -22.61 -7.01
N MET A 50 -16.99 -21.54 -6.45
CA MET A 50 -18.43 -21.31 -6.47
C MET A 50 -18.92 -20.95 -7.88
N PRO A 51 -20.17 -21.31 -8.24
CA PRO A 51 -20.85 -20.71 -9.37
C PRO A 51 -20.85 -19.18 -9.26
N TYR A 52 -20.84 -18.50 -10.40
CA TYR A 52 -20.76 -17.02 -10.45
C TYR A 52 -21.83 -16.34 -9.57
N GLU A 53 -23.07 -16.81 -9.66
CA GLU A 53 -24.20 -16.24 -8.90
C GLU A 53 -24.00 -16.37 -7.39
N ASP A 54 -23.50 -17.51 -6.92
CA ASP A 54 -23.23 -17.75 -5.50
C ASP A 54 -22.06 -16.90 -5.00
N ALA A 55 -21.01 -16.76 -5.80
CA ALA A 55 -19.88 -15.88 -5.47
C ALA A 55 -20.30 -14.41 -5.36
N VAL A 56 -21.15 -13.93 -6.26
CA VAL A 56 -21.74 -12.58 -6.20
C VAL A 56 -22.61 -12.46 -4.95
N ALA A 57 -23.50 -13.40 -4.67
CA ALA A 57 -24.35 -13.40 -3.48
C ALA A 57 -23.52 -13.46 -2.18
N PHE A 58 -22.38 -14.11 -2.18
CA PHE A 58 -21.45 -14.12 -1.04
C PHE A 58 -20.80 -12.76 -0.84
N TYR A 59 -20.26 -12.14 -1.91
CA TYR A 59 -19.59 -10.85 -1.83
C TYR A 59 -20.54 -9.64 -1.70
N SER A 60 -21.83 -9.80 -1.92
CA SER A 60 -22.84 -8.79 -1.58
C SER A 60 -23.10 -8.69 -0.07
N ARG A 61 -22.58 -9.62 0.73
CA ARG A 61 -22.64 -9.53 2.20
C ARG A 61 -21.60 -8.52 2.71
N PRO A 62 -21.91 -7.76 3.78
CA PRO A 62 -21.01 -6.71 4.26
C PRO A 62 -19.62 -7.20 4.67
N PHE A 63 -19.52 -8.35 5.34
CA PHE A 63 -18.25 -8.83 5.87
C PHE A 63 -17.21 -9.16 4.78
N PRO A 64 -17.47 -10.04 3.79
CA PRO A 64 -16.50 -10.34 2.74
C PRO A 64 -16.19 -9.12 1.86
N ALA A 65 -17.19 -8.26 1.60
CA ALA A 65 -16.99 -7.04 0.85
C ALA A 65 -16.03 -6.08 1.57
N ILE A 66 -16.23 -5.84 2.87
CA ILE A 66 -15.35 -4.96 3.67
C ILE A 66 -13.94 -5.55 3.75
N VAL A 67 -13.79 -6.85 4.00
CA VAL A 67 -12.47 -7.52 4.01
C VAL A 67 -11.77 -7.33 2.68
N GLY A 68 -12.46 -7.54 1.56
CA GLY A 68 -11.90 -7.34 0.22
C GLY A 68 -11.46 -5.90 -0.02
N ILE A 69 -12.32 -4.92 0.28
CA ILE A 69 -12.02 -3.49 0.11
C ILE A 69 -10.80 -3.08 0.96
N LEU A 70 -10.80 -3.44 2.24
CA LEU A 70 -9.69 -3.09 3.14
C LEU A 70 -8.37 -3.75 2.69
N THR A 71 -8.44 -5.01 2.24
CA THR A 71 -7.25 -5.70 1.72
C THR A 71 -6.71 -5.02 0.47
N MET A 72 -7.57 -4.59 -0.45
CA MET A 72 -7.15 -3.83 -1.64
C MET A 72 -6.51 -2.50 -1.26
N LEU A 73 -7.11 -1.72 -0.38
CA LEU A 73 -6.58 -0.42 0.04
C LEU A 73 -5.26 -0.55 0.78
N VAL A 74 -5.22 -1.37 1.84
CA VAL A 74 -4.02 -1.52 2.67
C VAL A 74 -2.92 -2.26 1.92
N GLY A 75 -3.27 -3.28 1.13
CA GLY A 75 -2.32 -4.05 0.33
C GLY A 75 -1.60 -3.20 -0.71
N TRP A 76 -2.32 -2.43 -1.51
CA TRP A 76 -1.70 -1.54 -2.50
C TRP A 76 -0.93 -0.38 -1.88
N PHE A 77 -1.39 0.14 -0.74
CA PHE A 77 -0.66 1.14 0.00
C PHE A 77 0.69 0.61 0.51
N HIS A 78 0.68 -0.59 1.11
CA HIS A 78 1.88 -1.27 1.59
C HIS A 78 2.83 -1.64 0.44
N PHE A 79 2.29 -2.22 -0.63
CA PHE A 79 3.05 -2.55 -1.85
C PHE A 79 3.77 -1.34 -2.43
N LYS A 80 3.05 -0.23 -2.59
CA LYS A 80 3.64 1.04 -3.06
C LYS A 80 4.84 1.47 -2.22
N GLY A 81 4.71 1.45 -0.89
CA GLY A 81 5.79 1.83 0.01
C GLY A 81 6.99 0.89 -0.07
N GLY A 82 6.75 -0.42 -0.11
CA GLY A 82 7.82 -1.42 -0.22
C GLY A 82 8.57 -1.34 -1.55
N VAL A 83 7.83 -1.22 -2.67
CA VAL A 83 8.46 -1.07 -4.00
C VAL A 83 9.21 0.25 -4.13
N GLN A 84 8.69 1.33 -3.53
CA GLN A 84 9.41 2.61 -3.50
C GLN A 84 10.76 2.45 -2.80
N THR A 85 10.81 1.84 -1.63
CA THR A 85 12.07 1.57 -0.91
C THR A 85 13.03 0.75 -1.77
N LEU A 86 12.54 -0.32 -2.41
CA LEU A 86 13.36 -1.14 -3.31
C LEU A 86 13.95 -0.32 -4.47
N ILE A 87 13.12 0.53 -5.11
CA ILE A 87 13.60 1.39 -6.20
C ILE A 87 14.64 2.39 -5.67
N GLU A 88 14.43 2.93 -4.48
CA GLU A 88 15.35 3.89 -3.84
C GLU A 88 16.71 3.28 -3.55
N ASP A 89 16.77 2.00 -3.22
CA ASP A 89 18.01 1.30 -2.89
C ASP A 89 18.80 0.85 -4.13
N TYR A 90 18.12 0.45 -5.21
CA TYR A 90 18.78 -0.19 -6.36
C TYR A 90 18.82 0.65 -7.62
N VAL A 91 17.98 1.66 -7.78
CA VAL A 91 17.85 2.44 -9.02
C VAL A 91 18.28 3.89 -8.82
N HIS A 92 19.06 4.44 -9.75
CA HIS A 92 19.60 5.79 -9.69
C HIS A 92 19.16 6.64 -10.89
N GLY A 93 19.37 7.96 -10.78
CA GLY A 93 19.15 8.90 -11.87
C GLY A 93 17.69 9.12 -12.25
N LEU A 94 17.43 9.35 -13.53
CA LEU A 94 16.10 9.64 -14.06
C LEU A 94 15.17 8.43 -13.98
N ALA A 95 15.72 7.23 -14.18
CA ALA A 95 14.96 5.98 -14.10
C ALA A 95 14.33 5.79 -12.72
N ARG A 96 15.03 6.14 -11.63
CA ARG A 96 14.50 6.12 -10.26
C ARG A 96 13.21 6.94 -10.15
N LYS A 97 13.25 8.18 -10.63
CA LYS A 97 12.06 9.06 -10.55
C LYS A 97 10.90 8.52 -11.38
N ALA A 98 11.17 8.06 -12.59
CA ALA A 98 10.15 7.51 -13.48
C ALA A 98 9.50 6.25 -12.88
N LEU A 99 10.28 5.33 -12.31
CA LEU A 99 9.77 4.12 -11.68
C LEU A 99 8.96 4.42 -10.41
N ILE A 100 9.39 5.35 -9.57
CA ILE A 100 8.63 5.76 -8.38
C ILE A 100 7.27 6.33 -8.80
N ILE A 101 7.25 7.26 -9.76
CA ILE A 101 6.00 7.85 -10.25
C ILE A 101 5.10 6.78 -10.86
N GLY A 102 5.64 5.91 -11.70
CA GLY A 102 4.90 4.81 -12.32
C GLY A 102 4.30 3.85 -11.28
N THR A 103 5.07 3.48 -10.27
CA THR A 103 4.60 2.61 -9.16
C THR A 103 3.47 3.28 -8.38
N ILE A 104 3.59 4.58 -8.07
CA ILE A 104 2.55 5.32 -7.36
C ILE A 104 1.26 5.34 -8.19
N CYS A 105 1.33 5.74 -9.46
CA CYS A 105 0.17 5.80 -10.36
C CYS A 105 -0.49 4.42 -10.52
N LEU A 106 0.30 3.38 -10.76
CA LEU A 106 -0.19 2.01 -10.92
C LEU A 106 -0.87 1.51 -9.65
N SER A 107 -0.27 1.74 -8.48
CA SER A 107 -0.82 1.29 -7.20
C SER A 107 -2.17 1.93 -6.89
N TYR A 108 -2.31 3.23 -7.11
CA TYR A 108 -3.60 3.90 -6.90
C TYR A 108 -4.65 3.49 -7.94
N ALA A 109 -4.26 3.32 -9.20
CA ALA A 109 -5.18 2.85 -10.23
C ALA A 109 -5.69 1.44 -9.93
N ALA A 110 -4.79 0.54 -9.53
CA ALA A 110 -5.15 -0.83 -9.18
C ALA A 110 -6.01 -0.91 -7.91
N ALA A 111 -5.70 -0.11 -6.87
CA ALA A 111 -6.51 -0.01 -5.68
C ALA A 111 -7.93 0.49 -6.01
N ALA A 112 -8.05 1.55 -6.81
CA ALA A 112 -9.33 2.11 -7.23
C ALA A 112 -10.15 1.10 -8.07
N ALA A 113 -9.51 0.40 -9.01
CA ALA A 113 -10.16 -0.62 -9.82
C ALA A 113 -10.66 -1.80 -8.98
N GLY A 114 -9.84 -2.28 -8.03
CA GLY A 114 -10.23 -3.37 -7.12
C GLY A 114 -11.38 -2.99 -6.20
N VAL A 115 -11.32 -1.80 -5.60
CA VAL A 115 -12.42 -1.28 -4.77
C VAL A 115 -13.70 -1.12 -5.59
N PHE A 116 -13.60 -0.52 -6.78
CA PHE A 116 -14.75 -0.36 -7.68
C PHE A 116 -15.40 -1.70 -8.04
N ALA A 117 -14.58 -2.72 -8.36
CA ALA A 117 -15.09 -4.04 -8.70
C ALA A 117 -15.86 -4.67 -7.52
N ILE A 118 -15.34 -4.59 -6.29
CA ILE A 118 -16.00 -5.14 -5.11
C ILE A 118 -17.29 -4.37 -4.79
N VAL A 119 -17.25 -3.04 -4.84
CA VAL A 119 -18.43 -2.19 -4.60
C VAL A 119 -19.53 -2.49 -5.60
N ARG A 120 -19.18 -2.70 -6.87
CA ARG A 120 -20.13 -3.06 -7.92
C ARG A 120 -20.80 -4.44 -7.69
N ILE A 121 -20.09 -5.35 -7.04
CA ILE A 121 -20.65 -6.67 -6.67
C ILE A 121 -21.53 -6.56 -5.42
N ALA A 122 -21.14 -5.68 -4.49
CA ALA A 122 -21.80 -5.53 -3.19
C ALA A 122 -23.10 -4.72 -3.24
N LEU A 123 -23.30 -3.88 -4.29
CA LEU A 123 -24.50 -3.05 -4.52
C LEU A 123 -25.36 -3.63 -5.64
#